data_fed8d4dcf978cc9e156eabf7a4067592
#
_entry.id   fed8d4dcf978cc9e156eabf7a4067592
#
_cell.length_a   1.000
_cell.length_b   1.000
_cell.length_c   1.000
_cell.angle_alpha   90.00
_cell.angle_beta   90.00
_cell.angle_gamma   90.00
#
_symmetry.space_group_name_H-M   'P 1'
#
loop_
_entity.id
_entity.type
_entity.pdbx_description
1 polymer ?
#
loop_
_entity_poly.entity_id
_entity_poly.type
_entity_poly.pdbx_seq_one_letter_code
_entity_poly.pdbx_strand_id
1 'polypeptide(L)'
;MTPAGQTPIVLIVEDEMMLRMRAVDIVEDAGFTSIETTSADEAIEVLESRDDISLLFTDIQMPGSMDGLKLAHAVHSRWPHIKIILVSGQIAVTEADKPADSRFFPKPLEVEQMILELQEMIGKGTLKLMPALIAADDVLAQENSALRHRLQQAAIDAKALLLKTVLDNEKQQLIIDENRPFQDALATENDSLRLALEQAGIDAKAMLVQSGIDADKREAADKLQDLIHAELHHRIKNMLATVGAITHQSLRTAQSMVHASSAIDGRFAALGRAHDLLTRASWDNATVDSTVRNAVEPFDQGSSRFIISGEDVRIASSAVIAFAMTLNELCTNTTKFGALSVPGGRVGIEWSTVGDRLQFRWAETGGPLVTQPTRRSFGTRMMSSLGQQLRGKVELDYQPSGFVYTLDVPLDALTIKPKTGGTEPRS
;
A
#
# COMPACT_ATOMS: atom_id res chain seq x y z
N MET A 1 12.87 26.11 15.71
CA MET A 1 13.06 25.38 16.99
C MET A 1 11.70 24.87 17.41
N THR A 2 11.43 23.60 17.22
CA THR A 2 10.18 22.93 17.64
C THR A 2 10.09 22.97 19.17
N PRO A 3 8.94 23.29 19.76
CA PRO A 3 8.81 23.29 21.22
C PRO A 3 9.05 21.87 21.75
N ALA A 4 9.83 21.77 22.82
CA ALA A 4 10.22 20.52 23.45
C ALA A 4 8.97 19.76 23.91
N GLY A 5 8.62 18.64 23.24
CA GLY A 5 7.55 17.73 23.63
C GLY A 5 6.57 17.31 22.53
N GLN A 6 6.64 17.87 21.34
CA GLN A 6 5.80 17.39 20.21
C GLN A 6 6.55 16.37 19.37
N THR A 7 5.87 15.25 19.06
CA THR A 7 6.39 14.25 18.13
C THR A 7 6.49 14.87 16.73
N PRO A 8 7.66 14.81 16.06
CA PRO A 8 7.80 15.33 14.71
C PRO A 8 6.79 14.72 13.75
N ILE A 9 6.32 15.52 12.79
CA ILE A 9 5.31 15.12 11.81
C ILE A 9 5.99 14.92 10.45
N VAL A 10 5.70 13.79 9.83
CA VAL A 10 6.14 13.43 8.48
C VAL A 10 4.95 13.48 7.54
N LEU A 11 5.04 14.29 6.50
CA LEU A 11 4.07 14.33 5.41
C LEU A 11 4.44 13.27 4.37
N ILE A 12 3.56 12.31 4.16
CA ILE A 12 3.71 11.21 3.20
C ILE A 12 2.85 11.51 1.98
N VAL A 13 3.48 11.45 0.80
CA VAL A 13 2.83 11.67 -0.49
C VAL A 13 3.06 10.46 -1.38
N GLU A 14 2.02 9.67 -1.60
CA GLU A 14 2.07 8.40 -2.34
C GLU A 14 0.67 8.12 -2.88
N ASP A 15 0.52 7.97 -4.18
CA ASP A 15 -0.78 7.75 -4.81
C ASP A 15 -1.26 6.31 -4.68
N GLU A 16 -0.36 5.33 -4.58
CA GLU A 16 -0.72 3.94 -4.41
C GLU A 16 -1.02 3.58 -2.95
N MET A 17 -2.27 3.17 -2.67
CA MET A 17 -2.77 2.89 -1.32
C MET A 17 -1.88 1.96 -0.50
N MET A 18 -1.42 0.85 -1.11
CA MET A 18 -0.64 -0.15 -0.39
C MET A 18 0.76 0.35 -0.03
N LEU A 19 1.38 1.13 -0.92
CA LEU A 19 2.69 1.73 -0.69
C LEU A 19 2.59 2.86 0.33
N ARG A 20 1.53 3.68 0.27
CA ARG A 20 1.25 4.72 1.26
C ARG A 20 1.06 4.14 2.66
N MET A 21 0.25 3.07 2.81
CA MET A 21 0.08 2.37 4.08
C MET A 21 1.40 1.84 4.63
N ARG A 22 2.28 1.32 3.77
CA ARG A 22 3.62 0.86 4.18
C ARG A 22 4.50 2.02 4.65
N ALA A 23 4.48 3.15 3.95
CA ALA A 23 5.23 4.34 4.35
C ALA A 23 4.76 4.87 5.73
N VAL A 24 3.45 4.85 5.97
CA VAL A 24 2.86 5.19 7.28
C VAL A 24 3.39 4.26 8.37
N ASP A 25 3.36 2.95 8.16
CA ASP A 25 3.87 1.99 9.14
C ASP A 25 5.36 2.23 9.46
N ILE A 26 6.19 2.53 8.44
CA ILE A 26 7.61 2.83 8.63
C ILE A 26 7.80 4.10 9.46
N VAL A 27 7.04 5.14 9.18
CA VAL A 27 7.11 6.44 9.90
C VAL A 27 6.66 6.28 11.35
N GLU A 28 5.57 5.55 11.60
CA GLU A 28 5.07 5.27 12.94
C GLU A 28 6.02 4.37 13.73
N ASP A 29 6.63 3.36 13.10
CA ASP A 29 7.64 2.49 13.72
C ASP A 29 8.93 3.25 14.04
N ALA A 30 9.26 4.29 13.27
CA ALA A 30 10.37 5.20 13.57
C ALA A 30 10.07 6.12 14.78
N GLY A 31 8.82 6.14 15.28
CA GLY A 31 8.39 6.93 16.44
C GLY A 31 7.86 8.32 16.08
N PHE A 32 7.44 8.56 14.83
CA PHE A 32 6.93 9.83 14.33
C PHE A 32 5.43 9.77 14.06
N THR A 33 4.80 10.93 13.90
CA THR A 33 3.41 11.05 13.47
C THR A 33 3.37 11.24 11.95
N SER A 34 2.45 10.57 11.26
CA SER A 34 2.27 10.67 9.82
C SER A 34 1.05 11.51 9.45
N ILE A 35 1.15 12.24 8.35
CA ILE A 35 0.02 12.82 7.60
C ILE A 35 0.12 12.26 6.18
N GLU A 36 -0.99 11.77 5.67
CA GLU A 36 -1.05 11.09 4.38
C GLU A 36 -1.73 11.99 3.34
N THR A 37 -1.15 12.02 2.14
CA THR A 37 -1.76 12.63 0.95
C THR A 37 -1.57 11.73 -0.27
N THR A 38 -2.45 11.85 -1.25
CA THR A 38 -2.46 11.00 -2.44
C THR A 38 -1.88 11.70 -3.67
N SER A 39 -1.60 13.00 -3.56
CA SER A 39 -1.09 13.81 -4.66
C SER A 39 -0.24 14.97 -4.16
N ALA A 40 0.57 15.53 -5.07
CA ALA A 40 1.35 16.72 -4.78
C ALA A 40 0.47 17.95 -4.48
N ASP A 41 -0.70 18.06 -5.13
CA ASP A 41 -1.63 19.16 -4.91
C ASP A 41 -2.17 19.14 -3.48
N GLU A 42 -2.63 17.99 -2.98
CA GLU A 42 -3.05 17.83 -1.57
C GLU A 42 -1.89 18.10 -0.60
N ALA A 43 -0.68 17.68 -0.93
CA ALA A 43 0.49 17.93 -0.10
C ALA A 43 0.78 19.43 0.05
N ILE A 44 0.65 20.21 -1.01
CA ILE A 44 0.81 21.67 -0.97
C ILE A 44 -0.27 22.31 -0.06
N GLU A 45 -1.53 21.89 -0.16
CA GLU A 45 -2.61 22.39 0.72
C GLU A 45 -2.31 22.11 2.19
N VAL A 46 -1.81 20.92 2.51
CA VAL A 46 -1.37 20.58 3.88
C VAL A 46 -0.23 21.48 4.32
N LEU A 47 0.80 21.66 3.47
CA LEU A 47 1.96 22.50 3.79
C LEU A 47 1.62 24.00 3.94
N GLU A 48 0.61 24.49 3.24
CA GLU A 48 0.12 25.86 3.36
C GLU A 48 -0.72 26.09 4.62
N SER A 49 -1.37 25.03 5.11
CA SER A 49 -2.22 25.09 6.31
C SER A 49 -1.49 24.80 7.62
N ARG A 50 -0.23 24.26 7.55
CA ARG A 50 0.54 23.79 8.71
C ARG A 50 2.01 24.19 8.62
N ASP A 51 2.57 24.55 9.77
CA ASP A 51 3.99 24.93 9.94
C ASP A 51 4.80 23.92 10.80
N ASP A 52 4.15 22.84 11.25
CA ASP A 52 4.73 21.83 12.14
C ASP A 52 5.24 20.57 11.41
N ILE A 53 5.24 20.56 10.08
CA ILE A 53 5.80 19.47 9.27
C ILE A 53 7.33 19.49 9.35
N SER A 54 7.91 18.35 9.72
CA SER A 54 9.37 18.21 9.90
C SER A 54 10.05 17.56 8.69
N LEU A 55 9.35 16.69 7.97
CA LEU A 55 9.89 15.96 6.83
C LEU A 55 8.79 15.69 5.79
N LEU A 56 9.16 15.82 4.52
CA LEU A 56 8.40 15.36 3.36
C LEU A 56 8.95 14.00 2.92
N PHE A 57 8.09 12.99 2.85
CA PHE A 57 8.36 11.69 2.27
C PHE A 57 7.49 11.54 1.02
N THR A 58 8.06 11.55 -0.16
CA THR A 58 7.28 11.57 -1.43
C THR A 58 7.75 10.55 -2.44
N ASP A 59 6.82 9.85 -3.10
CA ASP A 59 7.11 9.19 -4.37
C ASP A 59 7.39 10.24 -5.44
N ILE A 60 8.30 9.94 -6.36
CA ILE A 60 8.60 10.78 -7.51
C ILE A 60 7.53 10.63 -8.59
N GLN A 61 7.06 9.41 -8.82
CA GLN A 61 6.17 9.09 -9.93
C GLN A 61 4.71 9.04 -9.48
N MET A 62 4.08 10.19 -9.46
CA MET A 62 2.66 10.31 -9.10
C MET A 62 1.88 11.00 -10.23
N PRO A 63 0.63 10.58 -10.48
CA PRO A 63 -0.26 11.28 -11.40
C PRO A 63 -0.70 12.63 -10.81
N GLY A 64 -0.94 13.61 -11.66
CA GLY A 64 -1.46 14.91 -11.22
C GLY A 64 -0.85 16.08 -11.98
N SER A 65 -1.01 17.28 -11.42
CA SER A 65 -0.48 18.53 -11.99
C SER A 65 1.04 18.61 -11.85
N MET A 66 1.60 17.89 -10.86
CA MET A 66 2.99 17.93 -10.43
C MET A 66 3.45 16.54 -10.00
N ASP A 67 4.64 16.14 -10.43
CA ASP A 67 5.32 14.95 -9.92
C ASP A 67 6.03 15.22 -8.58
N GLY A 68 6.45 14.14 -7.87
CA GLY A 68 7.07 14.29 -6.55
C GLY A 68 8.44 14.98 -6.59
N LEU A 69 9.15 14.96 -7.71
CA LEU A 69 10.42 15.69 -7.84
C LEU A 69 10.18 17.21 -7.90
N LYS A 70 9.19 17.65 -8.66
CA LYS A 70 8.77 19.06 -8.68
C LYS A 70 8.23 19.50 -7.34
N LEU A 71 7.45 18.64 -6.67
CA LEU A 71 6.99 18.89 -5.30
C LEU A 71 8.19 19.10 -4.35
N ALA A 72 9.19 18.23 -4.40
CA ALA A 72 10.39 18.34 -3.57
C ALA A 72 11.13 19.66 -3.80
N HIS A 73 11.29 20.10 -5.05
CA HIS A 73 11.89 21.40 -5.37
C HIS A 73 11.05 22.57 -4.85
N ALA A 74 9.74 22.50 -4.98
CA ALA A 74 8.83 23.53 -4.44
C ALA A 74 8.93 23.61 -2.92
N VAL A 75 8.96 22.46 -2.23
CA VAL A 75 9.09 22.39 -0.77
C VAL A 75 10.45 22.89 -0.31
N HIS A 76 11.53 22.50 -0.95
CA HIS A 76 12.87 22.99 -0.64
C HIS A 76 12.98 24.52 -0.74
N SER A 77 12.32 25.11 -1.73
CA SER A 77 12.35 26.56 -1.96
C SER A 77 11.43 27.35 -1.01
N ARG A 78 10.23 26.84 -0.71
CA ARG A 78 9.20 27.54 0.08
C ARG A 78 9.30 27.25 1.59
N TRP A 79 9.73 26.04 1.97
CA TRP A 79 9.83 25.57 3.36
C TRP A 79 11.20 24.93 3.63
N PRO A 80 12.32 25.68 3.63
CA PRO A 80 13.68 25.15 3.68
C PRO A 80 14.03 24.40 4.98
N HIS A 81 13.18 24.48 6.00
CA HIS A 81 13.35 23.74 7.26
C HIS A 81 12.85 22.28 7.15
N ILE A 82 12.02 21.96 6.14
CA ILE A 82 11.48 20.63 5.94
C ILE A 82 12.52 19.75 5.26
N LYS A 83 12.85 18.62 5.88
CA LYS A 83 13.72 17.61 5.30
C LYS A 83 12.98 16.84 4.21
N ILE A 84 13.69 16.31 3.22
CA ILE A 84 13.06 15.67 2.06
C ILE A 84 13.63 14.28 1.84
N ILE A 85 12.74 13.29 1.76
CA ILE A 85 13.02 11.94 1.28
C ILE A 85 12.25 11.72 0.00
N LEU A 86 12.97 11.35 -1.05
CA LEU A 86 12.44 10.97 -2.36
C LEU A 86 12.49 9.46 -2.50
N VAL A 87 11.42 8.87 -2.98
CA VAL A 87 11.33 7.44 -3.23
C VAL A 87 10.93 7.20 -4.69
N SER A 88 11.54 6.24 -5.36
CA SER A 88 11.14 5.90 -6.73
C SER A 88 11.43 4.44 -7.09
N GLY A 89 10.63 3.92 -8.00
CA GLY A 89 10.89 2.65 -8.68
C GLY A 89 11.94 2.75 -9.81
N GLN A 90 12.31 3.94 -10.27
CA GLN A 90 13.31 4.15 -11.33
C GLN A 90 14.68 4.49 -10.74
N ILE A 91 15.75 3.93 -11.34
CA ILE A 91 17.14 4.04 -10.82
C ILE A 91 17.82 5.36 -11.24
N ALA A 92 17.21 6.21 -12.04
CA ALA A 92 17.89 7.29 -12.75
C ALA A 92 17.56 8.71 -12.24
N VAL A 93 17.54 8.92 -10.91
CA VAL A 93 17.58 10.29 -10.38
C VAL A 93 19.04 10.63 -10.12
N THR A 94 19.61 11.55 -10.87
CA THR A 94 20.99 12.02 -10.67
C THR A 94 21.05 12.98 -9.48
N GLU A 95 22.22 13.12 -8.88
CA GLU A 95 22.44 14.09 -7.79
C GLU A 95 22.08 15.55 -8.23
N ALA A 96 22.17 15.84 -9.51
CA ALA A 96 21.83 17.16 -10.08
C ALA A 96 20.31 17.39 -10.19
N ASP A 97 19.52 16.33 -10.23
CA ASP A 97 18.07 16.43 -10.45
C ASP A 97 17.28 16.60 -9.15
N LYS A 98 17.87 16.28 -8.00
CA LYS A 98 17.21 16.37 -6.70
C LYS A 98 17.57 17.67 -5.94
N PRO A 99 16.68 18.17 -5.06
CA PRO A 99 16.99 19.30 -4.19
C PRO A 99 18.23 19.01 -3.31
N ALA A 100 19.02 20.04 -3.01
CA ALA A 100 20.13 19.94 -2.06
C ALA A 100 19.60 19.41 -0.72
N ASP A 101 20.43 18.63 0.00
CA ASP A 101 20.09 18.02 1.30
C ASP A 101 18.90 17.04 1.30
N SER A 102 18.36 16.67 0.12
CA SER A 102 17.37 15.60 0.01
C SER A 102 18.04 14.23 -0.08
N ARG A 103 17.36 13.19 0.43
CA ARG A 103 17.80 11.79 0.32
C ARG A 103 16.90 11.02 -0.63
N PHE A 104 17.50 10.09 -1.37
CA PHE A 104 16.81 9.27 -2.37
C PHE A 104 16.91 7.78 -2.01
N PHE A 105 15.78 7.07 -2.11
CA PHE A 105 15.70 5.63 -1.87
C PHE A 105 14.96 4.93 -3.00
N PRO A 106 15.53 3.83 -3.53
CA PRO A 106 14.83 3.01 -4.53
C PRO A 106 13.73 2.15 -3.88
N LYS A 107 12.63 1.93 -4.61
CA LYS A 107 11.64 0.90 -4.24
C LYS A 107 12.16 -0.50 -4.67
N PRO A 108 11.95 -1.57 -3.87
CA PRO A 108 11.21 -1.64 -2.62
C PRO A 108 12.01 -1.10 -1.42
N LEU A 109 11.32 -0.42 -0.49
CA LEU A 109 11.95 0.17 0.70
C LEU A 109 12.37 -0.90 1.70
N GLU A 110 13.61 -0.82 2.18
CA GLU A 110 14.10 -1.60 3.32
C GLU A 110 13.70 -0.89 4.63
N VAL A 111 12.86 -1.58 5.43
CA VAL A 111 12.21 -0.97 6.61
C VAL A 111 13.23 -0.48 7.64
N GLU A 112 14.20 -1.35 8.00
CA GLU A 112 15.20 -1.01 9.03
C GLU A 112 16.08 0.17 8.62
N GLN A 113 16.51 0.18 7.36
CA GLN A 113 17.30 1.27 6.82
C GLN A 113 16.52 2.58 6.82
N MET A 114 15.24 2.55 6.41
CA MET A 114 14.41 3.73 6.36
C MET A 114 14.09 4.31 7.75
N ILE A 115 13.87 3.44 8.75
CA ILE A 115 13.67 3.87 10.14
C ILE A 115 14.92 4.59 10.67
N LEU A 116 16.11 4.04 10.43
CA LEU A 116 17.38 4.67 10.84
C LEU A 116 17.58 6.02 10.15
N GLU A 117 17.25 6.11 8.88
CA GLU A 117 17.36 7.31 8.09
C GLU A 117 16.44 8.44 8.57
N LEU A 118 15.17 8.10 8.83
CA LEU A 118 14.21 9.04 9.43
C LEU A 118 14.67 9.56 10.77
N GLN A 119 15.22 8.68 11.64
CA GLN A 119 15.74 9.04 12.95
C GLN A 119 17.02 9.89 12.86
N GLU A 120 17.86 9.68 11.85
CA GLU A 120 19.04 10.50 11.61
C GLU A 120 18.66 11.91 11.13
N MET A 121 17.68 12.02 10.22
CA MET A 121 17.29 13.31 9.65
C MET A 121 16.47 14.19 10.60
N ILE A 122 15.60 13.59 11.42
CA ILE A 122 14.67 14.34 12.28
C ILE A 122 15.13 14.36 13.75
N GLY A 123 15.97 13.41 14.15
CA GLY A 123 16.36 13.16 15.54
C GLY A 123 15.58 11.98 16.15
N LYS A 124 16.11 11.39 17.22
CA LYS A 124 15.48 10.24 17.87
C LYS A 124 14.19 10.68 18.54
N GLY A 125 13.06 10.15 18.08
CA GLY A 125 11.78 10.28 18.74
C GLY A 125 11.85 9.74 20.17
N THR A 126 11.15 10.38 21.08
CA THR A 126 11.19 10.10 22.53
C THR A 126 10.65 8.72 22.84
N LEU A 127 11.51 7.73 23.04
CA LEU A 127 11.17 6.50 23.75
C LEU A 127 10.92 6.85 25.23
N LYS A 128 9.71 6.65 25.71
CA LYS A 128 9.36 6.77 27.12
C LYS A 128 10.08 5.68 27.93
N LEU A 129 11.20 6.04 28.56
CA LEU A 129 11.77 5.28 29.68
C LEU A 129 11.27 5.89 30.97
N MET A 130 10.55 5.10 31.77
CA MET A 130 10.22 5.48 33.16
C MET A 130 11.43 5.24 34.08
N PRO A 131 11.72 6.15 35.01
CA PRO A 131 12.81 6.02 35.96
C PRO A 131 12.37 5.30 37.24
N ALA A 132 13.20 4.40 37.76
CA ALA A 132 13.15 3.96 39.15
C ALA A 132 14.46 4.30 39.85
N LEU A 133 14.33 5.01 40.97
CA LEU A 133 15.45 5.53 41.75
C LEU A 133 15.48 4.86 43.13
N ILE A 134 16.63 4.32 43.55
CA ILE A 134 17.39 4.39 44.82
C ILE A 134 16.89 3.64 46.06
N ALA A 135 17.72 2.79 46.61
CA ALA A 135 18.34 2.89 47.96
C ALA A 135 19.48 1.87 48.09
N ALA A 136 20.63 2.33 48.51
CA ALA A 136 21.83 1.54 48.79
C ALA A 136 21.96 1.29 50.31
N ASP A 137 22.62 0.21 50.65
CA ASP A 137 23.29 -0.10 51.95
C ASP A 137 22.82 -1.33 52.76
N ASP A 138 22.35 -2.38 52.05
CA ASP A 138 22.38 -3.71 52.72
C ASP A 138 22.82 -4.80 51.71
N VAL A 139 23.79 -4.46 50.92
CA VAL A 139 23.86 -4.90 49.51
C VAL A 139 24.84 -6.04 49.27
N LEU A 140 25.88 -6.26 50.05
CA LEU A 140 26.97 -7.17 49.67
C LEU A 140 26.67 -8.67 49.86
N ALA A 141 25.82 -9.05 50.81
CA ALA A 141 25.44 -10.46 50.98
C ALA A 141 24.22 -10.85 50.12
N GLN A 142 23.33 -9.89 49.82
CA GLN A 142 22.21 -10.06 48.87
C GLN A 142 22.67 -9.96 47.43
N GLU A 143 23.70 -9.16 47.14
CA GLU A 143 24.24 -8.99 45.77
C GLU A 143 24.76 -10.29 45.18
N ASN A 144 25.47 -11.11 45.92
CA ASN A 144 25.98 -12.39 45.41
C ASN A 144 24.88 -13.41 45.13
N SER A 145 23.81 -13.42 45.92
CA SER A 145 22.63 -14.28 45.66
C SER A 145 21.81 -13.69 44.49
N ALA A 146 21.63 -12.39 44.48
CA ALA A 146 20.94 -11.69 43.38
C ALA A 146 21.71 -11.76 42.06
N LEU A 147 23.05 -11.68 42.08
CA LEU A 147 23.89 -11.84 40.90
C LEU A 147 23.80 -13.26 40.32
N ARG A 148 23.79 -14.28 41.17
CA ARG A 148 23.59 -15.67 40.72
C ARG A 148 22.20 -15.89 40.13
N HIS A 149 21.18 -15.32 40.75
CA HIS A 149 19.81 -15.37 40.20
C HIS A 149 19.70 -14.60 38.91
N ARG A 150 20.34 -13.40 38.80
CA ARG A 150 20.37 -12.61 37.56
C ARG A 150 21.15 -13.30 36.46
N LEU A 151 22.28 -13.96 36.77
CA LEU A 151 23.05 -14.75 35.79
C LEU A 151 22.24 -15.97 35.30
N GLN A 152 21.53 -16.62 36.20
CA GLN A 152 20.67 -17.74 35.83
C GLN A 152 19.47 -17.30 35.03
N GLN A 153 18.86 -16.17 35.38
CA GLN A 153 17.78 -15.55 34.61
C GLN A 153 18.28 -15.05 33.26
N ALA A 154 19.42 -14.36 33.20
CA ALA A 154 20.02 -13.94 31.95
C ALA A 154 20.39 -15.11 31.02
N ALA A 155 20.81 -16.25 31.60
CA ALA A 155 21.07 -17.45 30.79
C ALA A 155 19.76 -18.06 30.25
N ILE A 156 18.66 -17.99 31.00
CA ILE A 156 17.33 -18.42 30.56
C ILE A 156 16.82 -17.48 29.49
N ASP A 157 16.96 -16.16 29.69
CA ASP A 157 16.52 -15.14 28.75
C ASP A 157 17.34 -15.19 27.45
N ALA A 158 18.66 -15.40 27.54
CA ALA A 158 19.54 -15.60 26.38
C ALA A 158 19.16 -16.89 25.61
N LYS A 159 18.82 -17.97 26.33
CA LYS A 159 18.36 -19.21 25.71
C LYS A 159 16.98 -19.05 25.05
N ALA A 160 16.09 -18.30 25.69
CA ALA A 160 14.78 -17.95 25.13
C ALA A 160 14.92 -17.06 23.91
N LEU A 161 15.85 -16.08 23.94
CA LEU A 161 16.15 -15.21 22.80
C LEU A 161 16.78 -16.00 21.64
N LEU A 162 17.70 -16.92 21.95
CA LEU A 162 18.30 -17.79 20.94
C LEU A 162 17.26 -18.72 20.30
N LEU A 163 16.38 -19.32 21.10
CA LEU A 163 15.26 -20.13 20.61
C LEU A 163 14.29 -19.29 19.75
N LYS A 164 14.02 -18.07 20.17
CA LYS A 164 13.19 -17.13 19.41
C LYS A 164 13.85 -16.77 18.06
N THR A 165 15.16 -16.48 18.07
CA THR A 165 15.92 -16.15 16.84
C THR A 165 15.98 -17.33 15.87
N VAL A 166 16.18 -18.56 16.39
CA VAL A 166 16.16 -19.79 15.59
C VAL A 166 14.75 -20.02 15.02
N LEU A 167 13.71 -19.85 15.85
CA LEU A 167 12.33 -19.97 15.40
C LEU A 167 11.95 -18.91 14.36
N ASP A 168 12.42 -17.68 14.54
CA ASP A 168 12.18 -16.58 13.60
C ASP A 168 12.93 -16.81 12.29
N ASN A 169 14.17 -17.34 12.32
CA ASN A 169 14.91 -17.77 11.12
C ASN A 169 14.24 -18.97 10.39
N GLU A 170 13.79 -19.97 11.14
CA GLU A 170 13.04 -21.09 10.53
C GLU A 170 11.73 -20.62 9.92
N LYS A 171 11.05 -19.64 10.56
CA LYS A 171 9.85 -19.01 10.04
C LYS A 171 10.14 -18.22 8.75
N GLN A 172 11.22 -17.45 8.72
CA GLN A 172 11.64 -16.73 7.52
C GLN A 172 11.99 -17.69 6.39
N GLN A 173 12.67 -18.80 6.69
CA GLN A 173 13.03 -19.79 5.69
C GLN A 173 11.79 -20.52 5.13
N LEU A 174 10.84 -20.88 5.99
CA LEU A 174 9.55 -21.46 5.56
C LEU A 174 8.76 -20.50 4.65
N ILE A 175 8.73 -19.21 4.98
CA ILE A 175 8.06 -18.19 4.17
C ILE A 175 8.76 -18.04 2.80
N ILE A 176 10.08 -18.10 2.76
CA ILE A 176 10.86 -18.05 1.51
C ILE A 176 10.56 -19.29 0.67
N ASP A 177 10.54 -20.47 1.28
CA ASP A 177 10.32 -21.74 0.59
C ASP A 177 8.86 -21.90 0.12
N GLU A 178 7.86 -21.46 0.91
CA GLU A 178 6.45 -21.42 0.49
C GLU A 178 6.17 -20.39 -0.60
N ASN A 179 6.89 -19.26 -0.61
CA ASN A 179 6.74 -18.23 -1.64
C ASN A 179 7.57 -18.49 -2.91
N ARG A 180 8.52 -19.44 -2.88
CA ARG A 180 9.34 -19.78 -4.03
C ARG A 180 8.53 -20.18 -5.27
N PRO A 181 7.47 -21.02 -5.19
CA PRO A 181 6.65 -21.34 -6.35
C PRO A 181 5.94 -20.12 -6.96
N PHE A 182 5.56 -19.15 -6.11
CA PHE A 182 4.93 -17.92 -6.57
C PHE A 182 5.94 -16.96 -7.19
N GLN A 183 7.14 -16.85 -6.60
CA GLN A 183 8.25 -16.08 -7.19
C GLN A 183 8.71 -16.69 -8.52
N ASP A 184 8.78 -18.01 -8.60
CA ASP A 184 9.12 -18.75 -9.84
C ASP A 184 8.02 -18.59 -10.90
N ALA A 185 6.74 -18.60 -10.51
CA ALA A 185 5.61 -18.33 -11.41
C ALA A 185 5.64 -16.88 -11.92
N LEU A 186 5.89 -15.90 -11.04
CA LEU A 186 6.06 -14.48 -11.39
C LEU A 186 7.29 -14.25 -12.30
N ALA A 187 8.39 -14.93 -12.03
CA ALA A 187 9.59 -14.88 -12.88
C ALA A 187 9.31 -15.47 -14.26
N THR A 188 8.61 -16.61 -14.32
CA THR A 188 8.23 -17.28 -15.58
C THR A 188 7.27 -16.43 -16.40
N GLU A 189 6.29 -15.80 -15.75
CA GLU A 189 5.35 -14.89 -16.41
C GLU A 189 6.02 -13.59 -16.87
N ASN A 190 6.96 -13.08 -16.09
CA ASN A 190 7.80 -11.95 -16.46
C ASN A 190 8.68 -12.25 -17.69
N ASP A 191 9.27 -13.44 -17.72
CA ASP A 191 10.07 -13.88 -18.86
C ASP A 191 9.20 -14.11 -20.09
N SER A 192 7.99 -14.64 -19.94
CA SER A 192 7.03 -14.80 -21.03
C SER A 192 6.55 -13.46 -21.59
N LEU A 193 6.28 -12.48 -20.72
CA LEU A 193 5.93 -11.11 -21.11
C LEU A 193 7.10 -10.39 -21.80
N ARG A 194 8.34 -10.59 -21.32
CA ARG A 194 9.54 -10.07 -21.99
C ARG A 194 9.72 -10.65 -23.38
N LEU A 195 9.58 -11.96 -23.50
CA LEU A 195 9.65 -12.65 -24.80
C LEU A 195 8.55 -12.17 -25.77
N ALA A 196 7.31 -12.02 -25.27
CA ALA A 196 6.20 -11.51 -26.07
C ALA A 196 6.45 -10.06 -26.53
N LEU A 197 7.04 -9.23 -25.68
CA LEU A 197 7.40 -7.85 -26.01
C LEU A 197 8.60 -7.75 -26.98
N GLU A 198 9.62 -8.57 -26.79
CA GLU A 198 10.73 -8.71 -27.74
C GLU A 198 10.22 -9.16 -29.11
N GLN A 199 9.34 -10.16 -29.13
CA GLN A 199 8.74 -10.64 -30.37
C GLN A 199 7.88 -9.55 -31.04
N ALA A 200 7.03 -8.85 -30.28
CA ALA A 200 6.25 -7.73 -30.81
C ALA A 200 7.14 -6.59 -31.34
N GLY A 201 8.27 -6.34 -30.68
CA GLY A 201 9.28 -5.37 -31.15
C GLY A 201 9.97 -5.83 -32.43
N ILE A 202 10.29 -7.12 -32.55
CA ILE A 202 10.86 -7.72 -33.75
C ILE A 202 9.86 -7.68 -34.90
N ASP A 203 8.60 -8.03 -34.64
CA ASP A 203 7.53 -8.04 -35.64
C ASP A 203 7.21 -6.60 -36.11
N ALA A 204 7.19 -5.62 -35.21
CA ALA A 204 7.05 -4.22 -35.55
C ALA A 204 8.23 -3.71 -36.40
N LYS A 205 9.48 -4.07 -36.05
CA LYS A 205 10.66 -3.76 -36.85
C LYS A 205 10.63 -4.43 -38.22
N ALA A 206 10.21 -5.70 -38.30
CA ALA A 206 10.06 -6.42 -39.56
C ALA A 206 8.99 -5.77 -40.46
N MET A 207 7.85 -5.37 -39.91
CA MET A 207 6.81 -4.64 -40.61
C MET A 207 7.30 -3.27 -41.14
N LEU A 208 8.07 -2.56 -40.32
CA LEU A 208 8.65 -1.26 -40.69
C LEU A 208 9.70 -1.40 -41.83
N VAL A 209 10.52 -2.47 -41.77
CA VAL A 209 11.49 -2.77 -42.85
C VAL A 209 10.77 -3.13 -44.15
N GLN A 210 9.71 -3.89 -44.06
CA GLN A 210 8.94 -4.37 -45.23
C GLN A 210 8.11 -3.27 -45.89
N SER A 211 7.71 -2.24 -45.15
CA SER A 211 6.90 -1.13 -45.66
C SER A 211 7.70 0.08 -46.18
N GLY A 212 9.06 0.04 -46.16
CA GLY A 212 9.88 1.13 -46.68
C GLY A 212 9.76 2.45 -45.91
N ILE A 213 9.51 2.39 -44.61
CA ILE A 213 9.19 3.54 -43.77
C ILE A 213 10.45 4.35 -43.42
N ASP A 214 10.37 5.69 -43.51
CA ASP A 214 11.44 6.66 -43.24
C ASP A 214 12.08 6.53 -41.82
N ALA A 215 13.32 7.01 -41.72
CA ALA A 215 14.11 6.98 -40.47
C ALA A 215 13.38 7.61 -39.26
N ASP A 216 12.61 8.69 -39.49
CA ASP A 216 11.85 9.40 -38.46
C ASP A 216 10.76 8.54 -37.84
N LYS A 217 10.13 7.64 -38.61
CA LYS A 217 9.12 6.71 -38.08
C LYS A 217 9.75 5.57 -37.31
N ARG A 218 10.99 5.16 -37.64
CA ARG A 218 11.75 4.16 -36.85
C ARG A 218 12.14 4.72 -35.50
N GLU A 219 12.65 5.96 -35.48
CA GLU A 219 12.98 6.65 -34.23
C GLU A 219 11.76 6.82 -33.30
N ALA A 220 10.59 7.14 -33.88
CA ALA A 220 9.34 7.23 -33.12
C ALA A 220 8.89 5.88 -32.55
N ALA A 221 9.07 4.77 -33.30
CA ALA A 221 8.74 3.43 -32.83
C ALA A 221 9.71 2.95 -31.73
N ASP A 222 11.01 3.23 -31.87
CA ASP A 222 12.01 2.90 -30.84
C ASP A 222 11.71 3.70 -29.54
N LYS A 223 11.41 4.99 -29.63
CA LYS A 223 10.98 5.82 -28.48
C LYS A 223 9.71 5.30 -27.81
N LEU A 224 8.73 4.85 -28.61
CA LEU A 224 7.50 4.26 -28.08
C LEU A 224 7.80 2.94 -27.36
N GLN A 225 8.67 2.11 -27.90
CA GLN A 225 9.11 0.85 -27.28
C GLN A 225 9.82 1.11 -25.94
N ASP A 226 10.72 2.09 -25.88
CA ASP A 226 11.42 2.48 -24.65
C ASP A 226 10.44 2.98 -23.59
N LEU A 227 9.42 3.76 -23.98
CA LEU A 227 8.37 4.21 -23.07
C LEU A 227 7.54 3.04 -22.52
N ILE A 228 7.18 2.07 -23.38
CA ILE A 228 6.45 0.87 -22.96
C ILE A 228 7.30 0.04 -21.99
N HIS A 229 8.59 -0.13 -22.27
CA HIS A 229 9.51 -0.86 -21.38
C HIS A 229 9.65 -0.17 -20.03
N ALA A 230 9.82 1.15 -20.01
CA ALA A 230 9.90 1.92 -18.77
C ALA A 230 8.62 1.80 -17.94
N GLU A 231 7.44 1.91 -18.54
CA GLU A 231 6.15 1.77 -17.89
C GLU A 231 5.95 0.35 -17.31
N LEU A 232 6.32 -0.70 -18.07
CA LEU A 232 6.24 -2.07 -17.58
C LEU A 232 7.16 -2.32 -16.38
N HIS A 233 8.40 -1.84 -16.45
CA HIS A 233 9.33 -1.95 -15.34
C HIS A 233 8.81 -1.25 -14.08
N HIS A 234 8.20 -0.08 -14.25
CA HIS A 234 7.56 0.65 -13.16
C HIS A 234 6.42 -0.15 -12.53
N ARG A 235 5.51 -0.69 -13.34
CA ARG A 235 4.38 -1.51 -12.87
C ARG A 235 4.83 -2.78 -12.15
N ILE A 236 5.87 -3.46 -12.66
CA ILE A 236 6.45 -4.64 -12.00
C ILE A 236 7.01 -4.28 -10.62
N LYS A 237 7.77 -3.19 -10.52
CA LYS A 237 8.33 -2.74 -9.23
C LYS A 237 7.24 -2.37 -8.23
N ASN A 238 6.19 -1.69 -8.67
CA ASN A 238 5.05 -1.37 -7.82
C ASN A 238 4.33 -2.63 -7.34
N MET A 239 4.14 -3.62 -8.21
CA MET A 239 3.56 -4.91 -7.84
C MET A 239 4.41 -5.64 -6.80
N LEU A 240 5.74 -5.71 -6.99
CA LEU A 240 6.65 -6.32 -6.01
C LEU A 240 6.65 -5.59 -4.68
N ALA A 241 6.59 -4.26 -4.70
CA ALA A 241 6.47 -3.45 -3.49
C ALA A 241 5.12 -3.69 -2.77
N THR A 242 4.02 -3.83 -3.51
CA THR A 242 2.69 -4.18 -2.98
C THR A 242 2.70 -5.57 -2.34
N VAL A 243 3.31 -6.57 -2.99
CA VAL A 243 3.50 -7.92 -2.44
C VAL A 243 4.29 -7.85 -1.13
N GLY A 244 5.38 -7.09 -1.10
CA GLY A 244 6.18 -6.86 0.10
C GLY A 244 5.37 -6.18 1.22
N ALA A 245 4.55 -5.19 0.89
CA ALA A 245 3.67 -4.51 1.84
C ALA A 245 2.62 -5.46 2.45
N ILE A 246 1.95 -6.26 1.60
CA ILE A 246 0.96 -7.28 2.03
C ILE A 246 1.61 -8.30 2.97
N THR A 247 2.79 -8.82 2.60
CA THR A 247 3.52 -9.82 3.39
C THR A 247 3.91 -9.26 4.76
N HIS A 248 4.62 -8.13 4.78
CA HIS A 248 5.06 -7.49 6.02
C HIS A 248 3.89 -7.19 6.95
N GLN A 249 2.84 -6.61 6.43
CA GLN A 249 1.67 -6.24 7.22
C GLN A 249 0.89 -7.45 7.75
N SER A 250 0.80 -8.53 6.94
CA SER A 250 0.15 -9.77 7.37
C SER A 250 0.91 -10.41 8.52
N LEU A 251 2.24 -10.43 8.45
CA LEU A 251 3.11 -10.95 9.51
C LEU A 251 3.00 -10.10 10.80
N ARG A 252 3.00 -8.78 10.68
CA ARG A 252 2.93 -7.85 11.82
C ARG A 252 1.64 -7.97 12.61
N THR A 253 0.50 -8.23 11.94
CA THR A 253 -0.82 -8.26 12.58
C THR A 253 -1.30 -9.66 12.96
N ALA A 254 -0.59 -10.70 12.55
CA ALA A 254 -0.99 -12.08 12.79
C ALA A 254 -0.75 -12.51 14.23
N GLN A 255 -1.71 -13.26 14.79
CA GLN A 255 -1.59 -13.86 16.11
C GLN A 255 -0.80 -15.18 16.10
N SER A 256 -0.63 -15.80 14.93
CA SER A 256 0.13 -17.03 14.73
C SER A 256 0.62 -17.13 13.27
N MET A 257 1.61 -18.00 13.02
CA MET A 257 2.11 -18.26 11.64
C MET A 257 1.01 -18.78 10.72
N VAL A 258 0.15 -19.65 11.21
CA VAL A 258 -0.98 -20.20 10.44
C VAL A 258 -1.92 -19.06 10.01
N HIS A 259 -2.19 -18.11 10.91
CA HIS A 259 -2.99 -16.93 10.57
C HIS A 259 -2.27 -16.00 9.58
N ALA A 260 -0.94 -15.84 9.71
CA ALA A 260 -0.16 -15.04 8.78
C ALA A 260 -0.20 -15.63 7.36
N SER A 261 0.12 -16.93 7.22
CA SER A 261 0.09 -17.64 5.93
C SER A 261 -1.29 -17.53 5.28
N SER A 262 -2.35 -17.89 6.00
CA SER A 262 -3.73 -17.80 5.46
C SER A 262 -4.12 -16.39 5.04
N ALA A 263 -3.66 -15.35 5.75
CA ALA A 263 -3.95 -13.96 5.37
C ALA A 263 -3.15 -13.53 4.13
N ILE A 264 -1.88 -13.95 4.01
CA ILE A 264 -1.03 -13.69 2.85
C ILE A 264 -1.63 -14.36 1.61
N ASP A 265 -1.95 -15.66 1.70
CA ASP A 265 -2.52 -16.45 0.60
C ASP A 265 -3.83 -15.83 0.09
N GLY A 266 -4.73 -15.47 1.01
CA GLY A 266 -6.00 -14.84 0.66
C GLY A 266 -5.83 -13.50 -0.04
N ARG A 267 -4.88 -12.68 0.39
CA ARG A 267 -4.58 -11.36 -0.20
C ARG A 267 -3.89 -11.48 -1.56
N PHE A 268 -2.95 -12.43 -1.70
CA PHE A 268 -2.30 -12.69 -2.98
C PHE A 268 -3.29 -13.23 -4.01
N ALA A 269 -4.17 -14.15 -3.60
CA ALA A 269 -5.24 -14.63 -4.46
C ALA A 269 -6.18 -13.48 -4.90
N ALA A 270 -6.50 -12.54 -4.01
CA ALA A 270 -7.31 -11.36 -4.35
C ALA A 270 -6.59 -10.43 -5.32
N LEU A 271 -5.29 -10.17 -5.10
CA LEU A 271 -4.46 -9.37 -5.98
C LEU A 271 -4.36 -10.00 -7.38
N GLY A 272 -4.13 -11.32 -7.44
CA GLY A 272 -4.08 -12.06 -8.70
C GLY A 272 -5.40 -11.98 -9.48
N ARG A 273 -6.54 -12.20 -8.82
CA ARG A 273 -7.87 -12.06 -9.45
C ARG A 273 -8.14 -10.65 -9.96
N ALA A 274 -7.74 -9.62 -9.21
CA ALA A 274 -7.87 -8.23 -9.65
C ALA A 274 -7.03 -7.97 -10.90
N HIS A 275 -5.84 -8.52 -10.97
CA HIS A 275 -4.94 -8.43 -12.12
C HIS A 275 -5.50 -9.16 -13.35
N ASP A 276 -6.01 -10.38 -13.17
CA ASP A 276 -6.67 -11.15 -14.23
C ASP A 276 -7.88 -10.40 -14.80
N LEU A 277 -8.66 -9.76 -13.92
CA LEU A 277 -9.79 -8.94 -14.35
C LEU A 277 -9.34 -7.79 -15.25
N LEU A 278 -8.27 -7.09 -14.89
CA LEU A 278 -7.71 -6.01 -15.68
C LEU A 278 -7.17 -6.49 -17.02
N THR A 279 -6.49 -7.63 -17.04
CA THR A 279 -5.93 -8.22 -18.26
C THR A 279 -7.02 -8.65 -19.23
N ARG A 280 -8.09 -9.31 -18.75
CA ARG A 280 -9.23 -9.75 -19.58
C ARG A 280 -10.07 -8.57 -20.08
N ALA A 281 -10.25 -7.53 -19.28
CA ALA A 281 -11.04 -6.36 -19.62
C ALA A 281 -10.32 -5.37 -20.55
N SER A 282 -9.11 -5.69 -21.06
CA SER A 282 -8.30 -4.76 -21.89
C SER A 282 -8.02 -3.44 -21.17
N TRP A 283 -7.72 -3.49 -19.86
CA TRP A 283 -7.32 -2.39 -18.96
C TRP A 283 -8.31 -1.21 -18.83
N ASP A 284 -9.16 -0.96 -19.83
CA ASP A 284 -10.06 0.20 -19.89
C ASP A 284 -11.56 -0.14 -19.68
N ASN A 285 -11.90 -1.42 -19.55
CA ASN A 285 -13.29 -1.86 -19.51
C ASN A 285 -13.71 -2.54 -18.18
N ALA A 286 -12.93 -2.39 -17.11
CA ALA A 286 -13.32 -2.88 -15.80
C ALA A 286 -14.47 -2.04 -15.22
N THR A 287 -15.45 -2.71 -14.58
CA THR A 287 -16.60 -2.05 -13.95
C THR A 287 -16.68 -2.37 -12.47
N VAL A 288 -17.45 -1.58 -11.73
CA VAL A 288 -17.77 -1.87 -10.32
C VAL A 288 -18.40 -3.25 -10.20
N ASP A 289 -19.38 -3.59 -11.06
CA ASP A 289 -20.06 -4.90 -11.04
C ASP A 289 -19.08 -6.06 -11.23
N SER A 290 -18.22 -6.00 -12.26
CA SER A 290 -17.24 -7.06 -12.52
C SER A 290 -16.25 -7.22 -11.37
N THR A 291 -15.83 -6.12 -10.74
CA THR A 291 -14.90 -6.13 -9.60
C THR A 291 -15.55 -6.72 -8.36
N VAL A 292 -16.79 -6.34 -8.06
CA VAL A 292 -17.56 -6.88 -6.92
C VAL A 292 -17.77 -8.39 -7.09
N ARG A 293 -18.29 -8.83 -8.23
CA ARG A 293 -18.56 -10.27 -8.48
C ARG A 293 -17.29 -11.10 -8.40
N ASN A 294 -16.20 -10.65 -9.00
CA ASN A 294 -14.92 -11.34 -8.94
C ASN A 294 -14.39 -11.45 -7.49
N ALA A 295 -14.56 -10.42 -6.67
CA ALA A 295 -14.11 -10.42 -5.29
C ALA A 295 -14.94 -11.35 -4.38
N VAL A 296 -16.24 -11.45 -4.57
CA VAL A 296 -17.13 -12.25 -3.70
C VAL A 296 -17.23 -13.72 -4.12
N GLU A 297 -16.95 -14.06 -5.38
CA GLU A 297 -17.06 -15.41 -5.93
C GLU A 297 -16.45 -16.50 -5.04
N PRO A 298 -15.23 -16.37 -4.50
CA PRO A 298 -14.63 -17.41 -3.64
C PRO A 298 -15.37 -17.62 -2.33
N PHE A 299 -16.17 -16.67 -1.89
CA PHE A 299 -16.89 -16.69 -0.60
C PHE A 299 -18.36 -17.09 -0.74
N ASP A 300 -18.94 -17.06 -1.94
CA ASP A 300 -20.37 -17.36 -2.15
C ASP A 300 -20.67 -18.85 -2.12
N GLN A 301 -19.73 -19.71 -2.51
CA GLN A 301 -19.85 -21.19 -2.51
C GLN A 301 -21.22 -21.71 -3.02
N GLY A 302 -21.87 -20.98 -3.94
CA GLY A 302 -23.19 -21.31 -4.48
C GLY A 302 -24.34 -21.13 -3.48
N SER A 303 -24.15 -20.46 -2.38
CA SER A 303 -25.17 -20.31 -1.29
C SER A 303 -26.10 -19.13 -1.50
N SER A 304 -25.91 -18.30 -2.52
CA SER A 304 -26.71 -17.09 -2.84
C SER A 304 -26.90 -16.15 -1.62
N ARG A 305 -25.88 -16.06 -0.77
CA ARG A 305 -25.91 -15.21 0.43
C ARG A 305 -25.49 -13.78 0.15
N PHE A 306 -24.90 -13.52 -1.03
CA PHE A 306 -24.61 -12.19 -1.52
C PHE A 306 -25.76 -11.69 -2.41
N ILE A 307 -26.31 -10.54 -2.08
CA ILE A 307 -27.34 -9.85 -2.87
C ILE A 307 -26.66 -8.64 -3.48
N ILE A 308 -26.43 -8.68 -4.79
CA ILE A 308 -25.63 -7.69 -5.51
C ILE A 308 -26.51 -6.94 -6.49
N SER A 309 -26.54 -5.61 -6.38
CA SER A 309 -27.27 -4.73 -7.30
C SER A 309 -26.55 -3.40 -7.47
N GLY A 310 -26.53 -2.88 -8.69
CA GLY A 310 -25.96 -1.57 -8.98
C GLY A 310 -25.90 -1.25 -10.46
N GLU A 311 -25.52 -0.03 -10.76
CA GLU A 311 -25.40 0.51 -12.11
C GLU A 311 -24.08 0.08 -12.76
N ASP A 312 -24.02 0.10 -14.10
CA ASP A 312 -22.77 -0.17 -14.82
C ASP A 312 -21.86 1.07 -14.80
N VAL A 313 -20.91 1.05 -13.85
CA VAL A 313 -19.94 2.15 -13.66
C VAL A 313 -18.54 1.63 -13.97
N ARG A 314 -17.87 2.26 -14.94
CA ARG A 314 -16.49 1.94 -15.31
C ARG A 314 -15.51 2.50 -14.27
N ILE A 315 -14.44 1.75 -14.00
CA ILE A 315 -13.41 2.16 -13.05
C ILE A 315 -11.99 1.95 -13.62
N ALA A 316 -11.09 2.86 -13.26
CA ALA A 316 -9.69 2.82 -13.65
C ALA A 316 -8.96 1.63 -13.01
N SER A 317 -7.91 1.14 -13.65
CA SER A 317 -7.13 0.00 -13.19
C SER A 317 -6.58 0.17 -11.76
N SER A 318 -6.11 1.36 -11.38
CA SER A 318 -5.65 1.67 -10.02
C SER A 318 -6.78 1.54 -8.97
N ALA A 319 -8.00 1.94 -9.34
CA ALA A 319 -9.17 1.81 -8.48
C ALA A 319 -9.64 0.35 -8.37
N VAL A 320 -9.53 -0.46 -9.43
CA VAL A 320 -9.88 -1.90 -9.42
C VAL A 320 -9.11 -2.65 -8.35
N ILE A 321 -7.78 -2.49 -8.31
CA ILE A 321 -6.92 -3.20 -7.35
C ILE A 321 -7.29 -2.81 -5.91
N ALA A 322 -7.36 -1.51 -5.63
CA ALA A 322 -7.69 -1.01 -4.30
C ALA A 322 -9.09 -1.45 -3.84
N PHE A 323 -10.07 -1.42 -4.75
CA PHE A 323 -11.44 -1.82 -4.47
C PHE A 323 -11.56 -3.33 -4.26
N ALA A 324 -10.93 -4.16 -5.11
CA ALA A 324 -10.91 -5.61 -4.98
C ALA A 324 -10.26 -6.07 -3.67
N MET A 325 -9.15 -5.44 -3.28
CA MET A 325 -8.49 -5.73 -2.01
C MET A 325 -9.36 -5.35 -0.81
N THR A 326 -10.05 -4.20 -0.87
CA THR A 326 -10.99 -3.78 0.17
C THR A 326 -12.17 -4.75 0.28
N LEU A 327 -12.75 -5.17 -0.84
CA LEU A 327 -13.82 -6.17 -0.87
C LEU A 327 -13.37 -7.53 -0.31
N ASN A 328 -12.15 -7.95 -0.61
CA ASN A 328 -11.59 -9.18 -0.04
C ASN A 328 -11.47 -9.10 1.50
N GLU A 329 -11.06 -7.96 2.05
CA GLU A 329 -11.04 -7.75 3.51
C GLU A 329 -12.46 -7.75 4.10
N LEU A 330 -13.44 -7.13 3.42
CA LEU A 330 -14.85 -7.18 3.81
C LEU A 330 -15.36 -8.63 3.81
N CYS A 331 -15.14 -9.39 2.75
CA CYS A 331 -15.50 -10.80 2.65
C CYS A 331 -14.82 -11.66 3.72
N THR A 332 -13.55 -11.43 4.00
CA THR A 332 -12.83 -12.16 5.04
C THR A 332 -13.38 -11.85 6.43
N ASN A 333 -13.68 -10.59 6.71
CA ASN A 333 -14.23 -10.19 8.01
C ASN A 333 -15.65 -10.73 8.21
N THR A 334 -16.51 -10.64 7.19
CA THR A 334 -17.87 -11.17 7.27
C THR A 334 -17.91 -12.68 7.44
N THR A 335 -16.94 -13.41 6.84
CA THR A 335 -16.83 -14.87 6.99
C THR A 335 -16.30 -15.26 8.36
N LYS A 336 -15.35 -14.51 8.91
CA LYS A 336 -14.74 -14.84 10.20
C LYS A 336 -15.55 -14.35 11.40
N PHE A 337 -16.12 -13.17 11.32
CA PHE A 337 -16.69 -12.45 12.46
C PHE A 337 -18.10 -11.91 12.20
N GLY A 338 -18.50 -11.77 10.92
CA GLY A 338 -19.74 -11.12 10.51
C GLY A 338 -20.84 -12.09 10.08
N ALA A 339 -21.69 -11.63 9.20
CA ALA A 339 -22.92 -12.33 8.79
C ALA A 339 -22.67 -13.73 8.22
N LEU A 340 -21.61 -13.91 7.42
CA LEU A 340 -21.33 -15.21 6.80
C LEU A 340 -20.73 -16.25 7.75
N SER A 341 -20.40 -15.89 8.98
CA SER A 341 -19.95 -16.83 10.02
C SER A 341 -21.07 -17.76 10.52
N VAL A 342 -22.33 -17.44 10.22
CA VAL A 342 -23.52 -18.23 10.58
C VAL A 342 -24.36 -18.56 9.36
N PRO A 343 -25.12 -19.67 9.35
CA PRO A 343 -25.85 -20.13 8.15
C PRO A 343 -26.92 -19.16 7.62
N GLY A 344 -27.55 -18.39 8.50
CA GLY A 344 -28.66 -17.47 8.15
C GLY A 344 -28.21 -16.08 7.70
N GLY A 345 -26.93 -15.77 7.82
CA GLY A 345 -26.41 -14.45 7.52
C GLY A 345 -26.35 -14.16 6.02
N ARG A 346 -26.56 -12.89 5.66
CA ARG A 346 -26.57 -12.38 4.30
C ARG A 346 -25.79 -11.07 4.20
N VAL A 347 -25.35 -10.77 2.98
CA VAL A 347 -24.65 -9.54 2.64
C VAL A 347 -25.36 -8.88 1.45
N GLY A 348 -25.82 -7.65 1.65
CA GLY A 348 -26.31 -6.78 0.59
C GLY A 348 -25.18 -5.89 0.10
N ILE A 349 -24.98 -5.85 -1.21
CA ILE A 349 -24.00 -4.99 -1.87
C ILE A 349 -24.74 -4.17 -2.91
N GLU A 350 -24.78 -2.86 -2.70
CA GLU A 350 -25.55 -1.95 -3.53
C GLU A 350 -24.69 -0.76 -3.93
N TRP A 351 -24.85 -0.28 -5.15
CA TRP A 351 -24.27 0.99 -5.56
C TRP A 351 -25.12 1.70 -6.60
N SER A 352 -25.06 3.01 -6.58
CA SER A 352 -25.77 3.88 -7.53
C SER A 352 -24.96 5.15 -7.77
N THR A 353 -25.27 5.82 -8.86
CA THR A 353 -24.71 7.14 -9.16
C THR A 353 -25.71 8.22 -8.76
N VAL A 354 -25.26 9.18 -7.93
CA VAL A 354 -26.04 10.33 -7.50
C VAL A 354 -25.29 11.60 -7.90
N GLY A 355 -25.77 12.25 -8.95
CA GLY A 355 -25.07 13.38 -9.56
C GLY A 355 -23.74 12.93 -10.17
N ASP A 356 -22.63 13.52 -9.71
CA ASP A 356 -21.27 13.19 -10.13
C ASP A 356 -20.54 12.22 -9.18
N ARG A 357 -21.26 11.53 -8.31
CA ARG A 357 -20.71 10.66 -7.27
C ARG A 357 -21.23 9.25 -7.36
N LEU A 358 -20.35 8.27 -7.09
CA LEU A 358 -20.70 6.89 -6.81
C LEU A 358 -20.94 6.73 -5.31
N GLN A 359 -22.10 6.19 -4.95
CA GLN A 359 -22.42 5.75 -3.60
C GLN A 359 -22.45 4.21 -3.57
N PHE A 360 -21.55 3.62 -2.80
CA PHE A 360 -21.44 2.18 -2.62
C PHE A 360 -21.76 1.82 -1.17
N ARG A 361 -22.52 0.75 -0.98
CA ARG A 361 -22.94 0.26 0.33
C ARG A 361 -22.79 -1.25 0.42
N TRP A 362 -22.11 -1.70 1.45
CA TRP A 362 -22.04 -3.08 1.92
C TRP A 362 -22.80 -3.16 3.23
N ALA A 363 -23.74 -4.11 3.37
CA ALA A 363 -24.52 -4.27 4.59
C ALA A 363 -24.66 -5.75 4.97
N GLU A 364 -24.29 -6.06 6.20
CA GLU A 364 -24.41 -7.40 6.78
C GLU A 364 -25.69 -7.51 7.58
N THR A 365 -26.40 -8.64 7.46
CA THR A 365 -27.63 -8.93 8.18
C THR A 365 -27.70 -10.40 8.61
N GLY A 366 -28.39 -10.68 9.71
CA GLY A 366 -28.60 -12.05 10.20
C GLY A 366 -27.33 -12.70 10.78
N GLY A 367 -26.31 -11.90 11.07
CA GLY A 367 -25.06 -12.34 11.68
C GLY A 367 -25.07 -12.29 13.21
N PRO A 368 -23.93 -12.56 13.86
CA PRO A 368 -23.76 -12.38 15.30
C PRO A 368 -23.80 -10.89 15.66
N LEU A 369 -23.99 -10.58 16.95
CA LEU A 369 -23.92 -9.21 17.45
C LEU A 369 -22.57 -8.58 17.13
N VAL A 370 -22.60 -7.44 16.48
CA VAL A 370 -21.39 -6.70 16.08
C VAL A 370 -20.97 -5.76 17.20
N THR A 371 -19.67 -5.76 17.49
CA THR A 371 -19.03 -4.82 18.43
C THR A 371 -17.90 -4.08 17.72
N GLN A 372 -17.75 -2.80 18.06
CA GLN A 372 -16.68 -2.00 17.49
C GLN A 372 -15.30 -2.54 17.93
N PRO A 373 -14.37 -2.80 16.99
CA PRO A 373 -13.05 -3.31 17.35
C PRO A 373 -12.24 -2.26 18.13
N THR A 374 -11.56 -2.71 19.18
CA THR A 374 -10.71 -1.86 20.03
C THR A 374 -9.37 -1.50 19.40
N ARG A 375 -8.94 -2.24 18.37
CA ARG A 375 -7.70 -2.00 17.61
C ARG A 375 -7.99 -1.92 16.13
N ARG A 376 -7.36 -0.96 15.48
CA ARG A 376 -7.40 -0.86 14.01
C ARG A 376 -6.55 -1.99 13.40
N SER A 377 -7.22 -2.90 12.70
CA SER A 377 -6.57 -3.97 11.93
C SER A 377 -6.10 -3.44 10.57
N PHE A 378 -5.31 -4.25 9.85
CA PHE A 378 -4.96 -3.97 8.45
C PHE A 378 -6.21 -3.74 7.60
N GLY A 379 -7.20 -4.66 7.67
CA GLY A 379 -8.45 -4.53 6.91
C GLY A 379 -9.19 -3.22 7.20
N THR A 380 -9.26 -2.81 8.47
CA THR A 380 -9.92 -1.54 8.84
C THR A 380 -9.20 -0.33 8.25
N ARG A 381 -7.85 -0.34 8.25
CA ARG A 381 -7.05 0.73 7.64
C ARG A 381 -7.24 0.75 6.12
N MET A 382 -7.21 -0.41 5.48
CA MET A 382 -7.43 -0.54 4.03
C MET A 382 -8.80 0.00 3.62
N MET A 383 -9.86 -0.37 4.34
CA MET A 383 -11.22 0.12 4.10
C MET A 383 -11.29 1.66 4.17
N SER A 384 -10.61 2.27 5.17
CA SER A 384 -10.56 3.72 5.33
C SER A 384 -9.71 4.40 4.24
N SER A 385 -8.56 3.81 3.88
CA SER A 385 -7.65 4.37 2.87
C SER A 385 -8.22 4.39 1.46
N LEU A 386 -9.18 3.51 1.14
CA LEU A 386 -9.85 3.53 -0.16
C LEU A 386 -10.58 4.87 -0.39
N GLY A 387 -11.23 5.40 0.64
CA GLY A 387 -11.88 6.72 0.56
C GLY A 387 -10.88 7.82 0.21
N GLN A 388 -9.74 7.84 0.89
CA GLN A 388 -8.68 8.82 0.61
C GLN A 388 -8.14 8.68 -0.82
N GLN A 389 -7.83 7.45 -1.26
CA GLN A 389 -7.33 7.20 -2.60
C GLN A 389 -8.29 7.67 -3.70
N LEU A 390 -9.59 7.50 -3.48
CA LEU A 390 -10.63 7.89 -4.42
C LEU A 390 -11.20 9.30 -4.13
N ARG A 391 -10.52 10.12 -3.34
CA ARG A 391 -10.94 11.49 -2.98
C ARG A 391 -12.37 11.54 -2.46
N GLY A 392 -12.76 10.54 -1.66
CA GLY A 392 -14.11 10.36 -1.18
C GLY A 392 -14.17 10.12 0.33
N LYS A 393 -15.35 9.75 0.79
CA LYS A 393 -15.65 9.50 2.19
C LYS A 393 -15.99 8.03 2.42
N VAL A 394 -15.44 7.45 3.49
CA VAL A 394 -15.78 6.11 3.98
C VAL A 394 -16.36 6.21 5.37
N GLU A 395 -17.43 5.45 5.62
CA GLU A 395 -17.97 5.25 6.95
C GLU A 395 -18.02 3.76 7.28
N LEU A 396 -17.55 3.42 8.48
CA LEU A 396 -17.56 2.08 9.06
C LEU A 396 -18.55 2.11 10.24
N ASP A 397 -19.74 1.54 10.06
CA ASP A 397 -20.80 1.54 11.06
C ASP A 397 -20.94 0.14 11.67
N TYR A 398 -20.65 0.04 12.97
CA TYR A 398 -20.70 -1.18 13.76
C TYR A 398 -22.00 -1.25 14.56
N GLN A 399 -23.12 -1.47 13.88
CA GLN A 399 -24.42 -1.61 14.54
C GLN A 399 -24.59 -3.01 15.14
N PRO A 400 -25.26 -3.15 16.28
CA PRO A 400 -25.52 -4.46 16.88
C PRO A 400 -26.22 -5.47 15.94
N SER A 401 -27.01 -4.96 14.99
CA SER A 401 -27.76 -5.74 13.99
C SER A 401 -26.93 -6.18 12.79
N GLY A 402 -25.74 -5.60 12.57
CA GLY A 402 -24.88 -5.92 11.43
C GLY A 402 -23.89 -4.79 11.13
N PHE A 403 -22.82 -5.13 10.46
CA PHE A 403 -21.81 -4.17 10.00
C PHE A 403 -22.25 -3.53 8.69
N VAL A 404 -22.05 -2.22 8.58
CA VAL A 404 -22.30 -1.46 7.35
C VAL A 404 -21.03 -0.70 6.96
N TYR A 405 -20.61 -0.85 5.71
CA TYR A 405 -19.57 -0.06 5.07
C TYR A 405 -20.20 0.78 3.98
N THR A 406 -19.92 2.08 3.98
CA THR A 406 -20.33 2.98 2.91
C THR A 406 -19.12 3.70 2.33
N LEU A 407 -19.15 3.89 1.02
CA LEU A 407 -18.14 4.62 0.26
C LEU A 407 -18.86 5.61 -0.66
N ASP A 408 -18.51 6.87 -0.55
CA ASP A 408 -19.04 7.95 -1.38
C ASP A 408 -17.87 8.67 -2.07
N VAL A 409 -17.74 8.52 -3.39
CA VAL A 409 -16.59 8.98 -4.17
C VAL A 409 -16.99 9.72 -5.44
N PRO A 410 -16.22 10.73 -5.88
CA PRO A 410 -16.48 11.40 -7.16
C PRO A 410 -16.24 10.42 -8.33
N LEU A 411 -17.07 10.46 -9.35
CA LEU A 411 -16.94 9.61 -10.54
C LEU A 411 -15.63 9.89 -11.30
N ASP A 412 -15.13 11.13 -11.29
CA ASP A 412 -13.88 11.51 -11.93
C ASP A 412 -12.63 10.91 -11.23
N ALA A 413 -12.76 10.52 -9.94
CA ALA A 413 -11.71 9.79 -9.22
C ALA A 413 -11.66 8.30 -9.59
N LEU A 414 -12.76 7.76 -10.10
CA LEU A 414 -12.86 6.37 -10.55
C LEU A 414 -12.41 6.18 -11.98
N THR A 415 -12.43 7.24 -12.81
CA THR A 415 -12.15 7.14 -14.25
C THR A 415 -10.77 7.72 -14.57
N ILE A 416 -10.08 7.13 -15.53
CA ILE A 416 -8.87 7.73 -16.09
C ILE A 416 -9.30 8.99 -16.88
N LYS A 417 -8.83 10.16 -16.50
CA LYS A 417 -8.94 11.34 -17.39
C LYS A 417 -8.20 11.02 -18.69
N PRO A 418 -8.84 11.03 -19.87
CA PRO A 418 -8.11 10.92 -21.10
C PRO A 418 -7.09 12.08 -21.11
N LYS A 419 -5.80 11.77 -21.34
CA LYS A 419 -4.81 12.81 -21.63
C LYS A 419 -5.36 13.60 -22.79
N THR A 420 -5.83 14.82 -22.53
CA THR A 420 -6.18 15.78 -23.55
C THR A 420 -4.89 16.12 -24.27
N GLY A 421 -4.59 15.38 -25.34
CA GLY A 421 -3.58 15.75 -26.33
C GLY A 421 -4.04 17.06 -26.91
N GLY A 422 -3.40 18.15 -26.50
CA GLY A 422 -3.57 19.46 -27.08
C GLY A 422 -3.05 19.44 -28.52
N THR A 423 -3.93 19.20 -29.45
CA THR A 423 -3.79 19.62 -30.84
C THR A 423 -4.77 20.80 -31.02
N GLU A 424 -4.32 21.99 -30.66
CA GLU A 424 -4.90 23.19 -31.26
C GLU A 424 -4.59 23.14 -32.76
N PRO A 425 -5.59 23.24 -33.64
CA PRO A 425 -5.34 23.47 -35.06
C PRO A 425 -4.83 24.90 -35.17
N ARG A 426 -3.56 25.06 -35.57
CA ARG A 426 -3.07 26.34 -36.08
C ARG A 426 -3.84 26.68 -37.36
N SER A 427 -4.65 27.70 -37.25
CA SER A 427 -5.21 28.46 -38.39
C SER A 427 -4.12 29.22 -39.14
#